data_ed328c4c22f67287536aa9d9d71e7c62
#
_entry.id   ed328c4c22f67287536aa9d9d71e7c62
#
_cell.length_a   1.000
_cell.length_b   1.000
_cell.length_c   1.000
_cell.angle_alpha   90.00
_cell.angle_beta   90.00
_cell.angle_gamma   90.00
#
_symmetry.space_group_name_H-M   'P 1'
#
loop_
_entity.id
_entity.type
_entity.pdbx_description
1 polymer ?
#
loop_
_entity_poly.entity_id
_entity_poly.type
_entity_poly.pdbx_seq_one_letter_code
_entity_poly.pdbx_strand_id
1 'polypeptide(L)'
;SNNWFKSYDDAINSLKIGVEFVADNQSLLLQFYSSLADIYHIKKQHKLSDKYYEKALEIDSNNVLVLNNYAYYLSVRKINLMQAKEMSFRCNQLDINNGTYQDTYAWVLYQLKEYELAQEWLLKSLLNGGEKSAVVVEHYGDILYKLGNLDKALYQWKKAKELGGSSN
;
A
#
# COMPACT_ATOMS: atom_id res chain seq x y z
N SER A 1 -26.93 1.88 -2.23
CA SER A 1 -25.65 1.12 -2.21
C SER A 1 -25.24 0.50 -3.55
N ASN A 2 -26.13 0.41 -4.52
CA ASN A 2 -25.87 -0.26 -5.80
C ASN A 2 -25.13 0.60 -6.86
N ASN A 3 -25.09 1.93 -6.72
CA ASN A 3 -24.50 2.79 -7.75
C ASN A 3 -22.97 2.77 -7.79
N TRP A 4 -22.30 2.60 -6.65
CA TRP A 4 -20.83 2.56 -6.59
C TRP A 4 -20.25 1.31 -7.26
N PHE A 5 -20.82 0.14 -6.99
CA PHE A 5 -20.37 -1.11 -7.61
C PHE A 5 -20.60 -1.13 -9.12
N LYS A 6 -21.72 -0.55 -9.59
CA LYS A 6 -22.00 -0.41 -11.01
C LYS A 6 -20.96 0.47 -11.70
N SER A 7 -20.54 1.58 -11.06
CA SER A 7 -19.49 2.47 -11.56
C SER A 7 -18.13 1.76 -11.68
N TYR A 8 -17.77 0.90 -10.72
CA TYR A 8 -16.54 0.10 -10.79
C TYR A 8 -16.61 -0.97 -11.88
N ASP A 9 -17.75 -1.63 -12.08
CA ASP A 9 -17.93 -2.60 -13.16
C ASP A 9 -17.84 -1.94 -14.53
N ASP A 10 -18.42 -0.76 -14.71
CA ASP A 10 -18.30 0.04 -15.92
C ASP A 10 -16.84 0.47 -16.17
N ALA A 11 -16.13 0.89 -15.13
CA ALA A 11 -14.72 1.23 -15.21
C ALA A 11 -13.85 0.02 -15.60
N ILE A 12 -14.10 -1.15 -15.01
CA ILE A 12 -13.41 -2.40 -15.35
C ILE A 12 -13.64 -2.75 -16.83
N ASN A 13 -14.87 -2.69 -17.30
CA ASN A 13 -15.20 -2.99 -18.69
C ASN A 13 -14.50 -2.03 -19.66
N SER A 14 -14.53 -0.73 -19.36
CA SER A 14 -13.84 0.28 -20.17
C SER A 14 -12.33 0.06 -20.20
N LEU A 15 -11.71 -0.22 -19.04
CA LEU A 15 -10.28 -0.51 -18.97
C LEU A 15 -9.90 -1.79 -19.72
N LYS A 16 -10.70 -2.85 -19.64
CA LYS A 16 -10.45 -4.10 -20.37
C LYS A 16 -10.52 -3.91 -21.89
N ILE A 17 -11.50 -3.14 -22.36
CA ILE A 17 -11.58 -2.77 -23.78
C ILE A 17 -10.35 -1.93 -24.14
N GLY A 18 -10.00 -0.94 -23.31
CA GLY A 18 -8.85 -0.06 -23.52
C GLY A 18 -7.52 -0.82 -23.60
N VAL A 19 -7.33 -1.86 -22.80
CA VAL A 19 -6.13 -2.73 -22.86
C VAL A 19 -5.89 -3.27 -24.27
N GLU A 20 -6.93 -3.67 -25.00
CA GLU A 20 -6.81 -4.17 -26.37
C GLU A 20 -6.34 -3.09 -27.34
N PHE A 21 -6.79 -1.84 -27.13
CA PHE A 21 -6.42 -0.71 -27.99
C PHE A 21 -5.03 -0.15 -27.70
N VAL A 22 -4.50 -0.32 -26.47
CA VAL A 22 -3.20 0.22 -26.06
C VAL A 22 -2.11 -0.85 -25.98
N ALA A 23 -2.34 -2.04 -26.54
CA ALA A 23 -1.43 -3.18 -26.44
C ALA A 23 0.01 -2.85 -26.91
N ASP A 24 0.17 -1.95 -27.89
CA ASP A 24 1.44 -1.50 -28.41
C ASP A 24 2.05 -0.33 -27.61
N ASN A 25 1.32 0.23 -26.64
CA ASN A 25 1.80 1.32 -25.78
C ASN A 25 2.03 0.81 -24.36
N GLN A 26 3.26 0.40 -24.05
CA GLN A 26 3.62 -0.21 -22.78
C GLN A 26 3.32 0.71 -21.58
N SER A 27 3.52 2.02 -21.70
CA SER A 27 3.24 2.97 -20.62
C SER A 27 1.75 3.06 -20.29
N LEU A 28 0.88 3.14 -21.29
CA LEU A 28 -0.57 3.14 -21.10
C LEU A 28 -1.07 1.77 -20.63
N LEU A 29 -0.52 0.69 -21.16
CA LEU A 29 -0.87 -0.67 -20.77
C LEU A 29 -0.59 -0.90 -19.28
N LEU A 30 0.58 -0.44 -18.79
CA LEU A 30 0.93 -0.48 -17.37
C LEU A 30 -0.08 0.29 -16.52
N GLN A 31 -0.43 1.51 -16.93
CA GLN A 31 -1.42 2.33 -16.22
C GLN A 31 -2.78 1.65 -16.16
N PHE A 32 -3.23 1.02 -17.24
CA PHE A 32 -4.49 0.30 -17.28
C PHE A 32 -4.49 -0.94 -16.39
N TYR A 33 -3.40 -1.69 -16.37
CA TYR A 33 -3.24 -2.83 -15.47
C TYR A 33 -3.22 -2.39 -14.00
N SER A 34 -2.50 -1.32 -13.67
CA SER A 34 -2.50 -0.76 -12.31
C SER A 34 -3.90 -0.33 -11.88
N SER A 35 -4.63 0.38 -12.75
CA SER A 35 -6.00 0.82 -12.46
C SER A 35 -6.96 -0.36 -12.27
N LEU A 36 -6.85 -1.39 -13.11
CA LEU A 36 -7.62 -2.63 -12.93
C LEU A 36 -7.31 -3.30 -11.60
N ALA A 37 -6.03 -3.37 -11.23
CA ALA A 37 -5.60 -3.95 -9.96
C ALA A 37 -6.20 -3.20 -8.76
N ASP A 38 -6.14 -1.86 -8.76
CA ASP A 38 -6.71 -1.02 -7.71
C ASP A 38 -8.23 -1.20 -7.59
N ILE A 39 -8.95 -1.20 -8.71
CA ILE A 39 -10.42 -1.38 -8.71
C ILE A 39 -10.79 -2.78 -8.21
N TYR A 40 -10.10 -3.83 -8.65
CA TYR A 40 -10.34 -5.18 -8.14
C TYR A 40 -10.03 -5.30 -6.66
N HIS A 41 -9.02 -4.59 -6.16
CA HIS A 41 -8.75 -4.51 -4.72
C HIS A 41 -9.92 -3.90 -3.95
N ILE A 42 -10.45 -2.75 -4.40
CA ILE A 42 -11.63 -2.09 -3.80
C ILE A 42 -12.83 -3.03 -3.79
N LYS A 43 -13.04 -3.79 -4.85
CA LYS A 43 -14.10 -4.81 -4.95
C LYS A 43 -13.82 -6.09 -4.15
N LYS A 44 -12.70 -6.16 -3.43
CA LYS A 44 -12.25 -7.34 -2.66
C LYS A 44 -12.04 -8.60 -3.55
N GLN A 45 -11.84 -8.41 -4.84
CA GLN A 45 -11.50 -9.47 -5.79
C GLN A 45 -9.97 -9.63 -5.85
N HIS A 46 -9.39 -10.05 -4.75
CA HIS A 46 -7.94 -10.01 -4.50
C HIS A 46 -7.11 -10.80 -5.51
N LYS A 47 -7.57 -11.97 -5.96
CA LYS A 47 -6.85 -12.76 -6.98
C LYS A 47 -6.71 -12.03 -8.31
N LEU A 48 -7.72 -11.27 -8.72
CA LEU A 48 -7.68 -10.46 -9.93
C LEU A 48 -6.81 -9.22 -9.72
N SER A 49 -6.91 -8.58 -8.56
CA SER A 49 -6.03 -7.48 -8.19
C SER A 49 -4.56 -7.89 -8.29
N ASP A 50 -4.17 -8.98 -7.63
CA ASP A 50 -2.80 -9.48 -7.65
C ASP A 50 -2.32 -9.78 -9.08
N LYS A 51 -3.15 -10.48 -9.87
CA LYS A 51 -2.86 -10.80 -11.28
C LYS A 51 -2.55 -9.54 -12.11
N TYR A 52 -3.30 -8.46 -11.93
CA TYR A 52 -3.08 -7.25 -12.71
C TYR A 52 -1.88 -6.44 -12.20
N TYR A 53 -1.57 -6.45 -10.89
CA TYR A 53 -0.31 -5.89 -10.40
C TYR A 53 0.90 -6.64 -10.96
N GLU A 54 0.86 -7.97 -11.01
CA GLU A 54 1.93 -8.77 -11.60
C GLU A 54 2.11 -8.45 -13.08
N LYS A 55 1.03 -8.33 -13.85
CA LYS A 55 1.10 -7.89 -15.26
C LYS A 55 1.72 -6.49 -15.41
N ALA A 56 1.42 -5.57 -14.52
CA ALA A 56 2.04 -4.25 -14.53
C ALA A 56 3.54 -4.33 -14.24
N LEU A 57 3.97 -5.16 -13.29
CA LEU A 57 5.38 -5.38 -12.96
C LEU A 57 6.15 -6.17 -14.04
N GLU A 58 5.48 -6.97 -14.86
CA GLU A 58 6.09 -7.59 -16.07
C GLU A 58 6.50 -6.52 -17.10
N ILE A 59 5.76 -5.40 -17.17
CA ILE A 59 6.08 -4.28 -18.07
C ILE A 59 7.20 -3.43 -17.49
N ASP A 60 7.09 -3.05 -16.22
CA ASP A 60 8.09 -2.27 -15.50
C ASP A 60 8.23 -2.78 -14.06
N SER A 61 9.24 -3.62 -13.84
CA SER A 61 9.53 -4.22 -12.54
C SER A 61 9.99 -3.20 -11.48
N ASN A 62 10.27 -1.96 -11.88
CA ASN A 62 10.73 -0.87 -11.02
C ASN A 62 9.68 0.24 -10.83
N ASN A 63 8.46 0.02 -11.26
CA ASN A 63 7.40 1.00 -11.05
C ASN A 63 7.08 1.13 -9.56
N VAL A 64 7.52 2.23 -8.96
CA VAL A 64 7.43 2.44 -7.50
C VAL A 64 6.00 2.47 -6.98
N LEU A 65 5.06 3.02 -7.74
CA LEU A 65 3.64 3.05 -7.34
C LEU A 65 3.05 1.65 -7.29
N VAL A 66 3.31 0.83 -8.31
CA VAL A 66 2.83 -0.56 -8.37
C VAL A 66 3.47 -1.39 -7.27
N LEU A 67 4.79 -1.30 -7.09
CA LEU A 67 5.52 -1.98 -6.03
C LEU A 67 4.95 -1.65 -4.65
N ASN A 68 4.73 -0.35 -4.38
CA ASN A 68 4.19 0.10 -3.10
C ASN A 68 2.76 -0.39 -2.86
N ASN A 69 1.87 -0.17 -3.81
CA ASN A 69 0.46 -0.51 -3.63
C ASN A 69 0.28 -2.03 -3.47
N TYR A 70 0.96 -2.81 -4.29
CA TYR A 70 0.87 -4.27 -4.21
C TYR A 70 1.44 -4.79 -2.88
N ALA A 71 2.62 -4.33 -2.48
CA ALA A 71 3.22 -4.69 -1.19
C ALA A 71 2.30 -4.34 -0.01
N TYR A 72 1.73 -3.13 -0.02
CA TYR A 72 0.80 -2.70 1.02
C TYR A 72 -0.43 -3.60 1.10
N TYR A 73 -1.08 -3.90 -0.02
CA TYR A 73 -2.28 -4.74 -0.03
C TYR A 73 -1.99 -6.19 0.37
N LEU A 74 -0.84 -6.74 0.01
CA LEU A 74 -0.40 -8.04 0.53
C LEU A 74 -0.21 -8.01 2.05
N SER A 75 0.39 -6.94 2.58
CA SER A 75 0.63 -6.79 4.02
C SER A 75 -0.67 -6.68 4.82
N VAL A 76 -1.66 -5.92 4.32
CA VAL A 76 -2.99 -5.79 4.94
C VAL A 76 -3.71 -7.13 5.00
N ARG A 77 -3.57 -7.94 3.96
CA ARG A 77 -4.15 -9.30 3.90
C ARG A 77 -3.31 -10.34 4.64
N LYS A 78 -2.11 -10.00 5.09
CA LYS A 78 -1.16 -10.89 5.79
C LYS A 78 -0.78 -12.13 4.97
N ILE A 79 -0.62 -11.96 3.66
CA ILE A 79 -0.22 -13.02 2.74
C ILE A 79 1.02 -12.59 1.95
N ASN A 80 1.82 -13.57 1.51
CA ASN A 80 3.01 -13.35 0.69
C ASN A 80 3.91 -12.24 1.25
N LEU A 81 4.08 -12.20 2.57
CA LEU A 81 4.76 -11.11 3.29
C LEU A 81 6.23 -10.95 2.88
N MET A 82 6.92 -12.04 2.52
CA MET A 82 8.30 -11.96 2.04
C MET A 82 8.37 -11.27 0.67
N GLN A 83 7.45 -11.57 -0.25
CA GLN A 83 7.32 -10.85 -1.52
C GLN A 83 7.01 -9.37 -1.27
N ALA A 84 6.09 -9.07 -0.37
CA ALA A 84 5.77 -7.69 0.01
C ALA A 84 7.00 -6.96 0.57
N LYS A 85 7.82 -7.63 1.39
CA LYS A 85 9.06 -7.08 1.94
C LYS A 85 10.06 -6.73 0.83
N GLU A 86 10.30 -7.63 -0.11
CA GLU A 86 11.21 -7.40 -1.23
C GLU A 86 10.75 -6.22 -2.11
N MET A 87 9.48 -6.20 -2.51
CA MET A 87 8.90 -5.13 -3.33
C MET A 87 8.96 -3.77 -2.63
N SER A 88 8.56 -3.72 -1.36
CA SER A 88 8.55 -2.49 -0.59
C SER A 88 9.97 -1.98 -0.29
N PHE A 89 10.92 -2.86 -0.02
CA PHE A 89 12.32 -2.49 0.14
C PHE A 89 12.88 -1.91 -1.16
N ARG A 90 12.63 -2.57 -2.30
CA ARG A 90 13.05 -2.08 -3.61
C ARG A 90 12.45 -0.71 -3.93
N CYS A 91 11.18 -0.50 -3.59
CA CYS A 91 10.51 0.79 -3.74
C CYS A 91 11.28 1.90 -3.00
N ASN A 92 11.70 1.64 -1.76
CA ASN A 92 12.49 2.58 -0.96
C ASN A 92 13.94 2.77 -1.44
N GLN A 93 14.49 1.83 -2.21
CA GLN A 93 15.79 2.02 -2.86
C GLN A 93 15.69 2.92 -4.10
N LEU A 94 14.56 2.86 -4.81
CA LEU A 94 14.30 3.62 -6.03
C LEU A 94 13.85 5.05 -5.75
N ASP A 95 13.11 5.27 -4.68
CA ASP A 95 12.62 6.59 -4.25
C ASP A 95 12.89 6.75 -2.75
N ILE A 96 14.08 7.18 -2.45
CA ILE A 96 14.54 7.42 -1.07
C ILE A 96 13.84 8.64 -0.46
N ASN A 97 13.67 8.64 0.85
CA ASN A 97 13.02 9.73 1.60
C ASN A 97 11.54 9.96 1.26
N ASN A 98 10.86 8.96 0.73
CA ASN A 98 9.41 8.99 0.53
C ASN A 98 8.70 8.42 1.76
N GLY A 99 8.04 9.27 2.53
CA GLY A 99 7.39 8.88 3.79
C GLY A 99 6.30 7.81 3.60
N THR A 100 5.56 7.85 2.49
CA THR A 100 4.54 6.83 2.18
C THR A 100 5.15 5.45 1.95
N TYR A 101 6.26 5.38 1.21
CA TYR A 101 6.93 4.11 0.92
C TYR A 101 7.66 3.56 2.14
N GLN A 102 8.18 4.44 2.99
CA GLN A 102 8.79 4.06 4.26
C GLN A 102 7.74 3.49 5.24
N ASP A 103 6.55 4.07 5.30
CA ASP A 103 5.43 3.55 6.09
C ASP A 103 4.99 2.16 5.60
N THR A 104 4.84 1.98 4.29
CA THR A 104 4.49 0.66 3.73
C THR A 104 5.51 -0.40 4.13
N TYR A 105 6.82 -0.09 4.05
CA TYR A 105 7.84 -1.04 4.47
C TYR A 105 7.80 -1.32 5.97
N ALA A 106 7.62 -0.29 6.79
CA ALA A 106 7.42 -0.44 8.23
C ALA A 106 6.21 -1.34 8.55
N TRP A 107 5.11 -1.17 7.82
CA TRP A 107 3.91 -1.98 8.02
C TRP A 107 4.10 -3.45 7.61
N VAL A 108 4.81 -3.71 6.51
CA VAL A 108 5.21 -5.07 6.12
C VAL A 108 6.06 -5.72 7.21
N LEU A 109 7.06 -5.01 7.73
CA LEU A 109 7.91 -5.48 8.84
C LEU A 109 7.09 -5.76 10.12
N TYR A 110 6.12 -4.91 10.43
CA TYR A 110 5.19 -5.12 11.53
C TYR A 110 4.40 -6.45 11.38
N GLN A 111 3.91 -6.73 10.17
CA GLN A 111 3.20 -7.99 9.90
C GLN A 111 4.12 -9.21 10.01
N LEU A 112 5.40 -9.04 9.71
CA LEU A 112 6.45 -10.06 9.91
C LEU A 112 6.91 -10.17 11.38
N LYS A 113 6.37 -9.33 12.28
CA LYS A 113 6.72 -9.22 13.70
C LYS A 113 8.16 -8.73 13.95
N GLU A 114 8.75 -8.07 12.98
CA GLU A 114 10.06 -7.40 13.08
C GLU A 114 9.85 -5.97 13.65
N TYR A 115 9.36 -5.87 14.90
CA TYR A 115 8.81 -4.64 15.46
C TYR A 115 9.85 -3.53 15.65
N GLU A 116 11.07 -3.87 16.06
CA GLU A 116 12.15 -2.90 16.24
C GLU A 116 12.54 -2.25 14.89
N LEU A 117 12.71 -3.06 13.85
CA LEU A 117 13.02 -2.58 12.51
C LEU A 117 11.83 -1.80 11.91
N ALA A 118 10.61 -2.25 12.19
CA ALA A 118 9.40 -1.52 11.81
C ALA A 118 9.38 -0.12 12.43
N GLN A 119 9.76 0.02 13.70
CA GLN A 119 9.87 1.31 14.35
C GLN A 119 10.89 2.22 13.68
N GLU A 120 12.08 1.71 13.35
CA GLU A 120 13.11 2.50 12.67
C GLU A 120 12.61 3.07 11.34
N TRP A 121 11.95 2.27 10.53
CA TRP A 121 11.42 2.71 9.25
C TRP A 121 10.22 3.65 9.39
N LEU A 122 9.38 3.43 10.38
CA LEU A 122 8.27 4.32 10.63
C LEU A 122 8.72 5.69 11.13
N LEU A 123 9.77 5.77 11.94
CA LEU A 123 10.38 7.04 12.35
C LEU A 123 10.93 7.82 11.13
N LYS A 124 11.51 7.13 10.14
CA LYS A 124 11.91 7.76 8.87
C LYS A 124 10.68 8.31 8.13
N SER A 125 9.59 7.54 8.07
CA SER A 125 8.34 7.99 7.47
C SER A 125 7.82 9.27 8.12
N LEU A 126 7.78 9.31 9.45
CA LEU A 126 7.36 10.52 10.19
C LEU A 126 8.21 11.75 9.85
N LEU A 127 9.53 11.59 9.72
CA LEU A 127 10.44 12.67 9.33
C LEU A 127 10.24 13.14 7.88
N ASN A 128 9.73 12.28 7.02
CA ASN A 128 9.51 12.55 5.59
C ASN A 128 8.03 12.83 5.24
N GLY A 129 7.29 13.43 6.17
CA GLY A 129 5.92 13.91 5.95
C GLY A 129 4.82 12.99 6.47
N GLY A 130 5.16 11.80 6.95
CA GLY A 130 4.20 10.85 7.50
C GLY A 130 3.48 11.34 8.76
N GLU A 131 4.05 12.31 9.48
CA GLU A 131 3.46 12.89 10.69
C GLU A 131 2.11 13.57 10.47
N LYS A 132 1.78 13.88 9.23
CA LYS A 132 0.48 14.48 8.81
C LYS A 132 -0.56 13.44 8.42
N SER A 133 -0.16 12.19 8.30
CA SER A 133 -1.03 11.07 7.91
C SER A 133 -1.59 10.37 9.15
N ALA A 134 -2.92 10.34 9.27
CA ALA A 134 -3.59 9.59 10.33
C ALA A 134 -3.19 8.10 10.34
N VAL A 135 -3.07 7.50 9.15
CA VAL A 135 -2.70 6.08 9.00
C VAL A 135 -1.28 5.82 9.50
N VAL A 136 -0.31 6.66 9.12
CA VAL A 136 1.08 6.50 9.55
C VAL A 136 1.21 6.65 11.06
N VAL A 137 0.53 7.64 11.64
CA VAL A 137 0.53 7.87 13.10
C VAL A 137 -0.15 6.71 13.84
N GLU A 138 -1.21 6.13 13.28
CA GLU A 138 -1.87 4.93 13.81
C GLU A 138 -0.93 3.71 13.77
N HIS A 139 -0.27 3.46 12.63
CA HIS A 139 0.75 2.40 12.53
C HIS A 139 1.87 2.55 13.56
N TYR A 140 2.28 3.79 13.86
CA TYR A 140 3.28 4.03 14.90
C TYR A 140 2.77 3.64 16.29
N GLY A 141 1.52 3.96 16.60
CA GLY A 141 0.86 3.51 17.83
C GLY A 141 0.86 1.98 17.96
N ASP A 142 0.51 1.29 16.87
CA ASP A 142 0.48 -0.18 16.83
C ASP A 142 1.85 -0.81 17.06
N ILE A 143 2.88 -0.25 16.45
CA ILE A 143 4.27 -0.69 16.64
C ILE A 143 4.73 -0.47 18.08
N LEU A 144 4.48 0.72 18.65
CA LEU A 144 4.83 1.05 20.03
C LEU A 144 4.12 0.12 21.03
N TYR A 145 2.86 -0.22 20.77
CA TYR A 145 2.12 -1.18 21.58
C TYR A 145 2.78 -2.56 21.57
N LYS A 146 3.21 -3.05 20.40
CA LYS A 146 3.91 -4.33 20.29
C LYS A 146 5.27 -4.33 20.99
N LEU A 147 5.91 -3.16 21.07
CA LEU A 147 7.17 -2.97 21.80
C LEU A 147 6.98 -2.73 23.31
N GLY A 148 5.74 -2.78 23.82
CA GLY A 148 5.43 -2.61 25.23
C GLY A 148 5.35 -1.16 25.70
N ASN A 149 5.39 -0.17 24.81
CA ASN A 149 5.33 1.26 25.14
C ASN A 149 3.89 1.78 25.12
N LEU A 150 3.07 1.32 26.05
CA LEU A 150 1.62 1.59 26.07
C LEU A 150 1.28 3.09 26.12
N ASP A 151 1.94 3.87 26.95
CA ASP A 151 1.64 5.31 27.10
C ASP A 151 1.91 6.06 25.80
N LYS A 152 3.03 5.76 25.14
CA LYS A 152 3.38 6.35 23.85
C LYS A 152 2.42 5.88 22.74
N ALA A 153 1.99 4.61 22.77
CA ALA A 153 0.99 4.08 21.83
C ALA A 153 -0.34 4.84 21.96
N LEU A 154 -0.83 5.02 23.18
CA LEU A 154 -2.06 5.78 23.44
C LEU A 154 -1.98 7.22 22.94
N TYR A 155 -0.83 7.87 23.14
CA TYR A 155 -0.60 9.21 22.61
C TYR A 155 -0.70 9.25 21.08
N GLN A 156 -0.06 8.31 20.38
CA GLN A 156 -0.10 8.27 18.93
C GLN A 156 -1.50 7.95 18.39
N TRP A 157 -2.23 7.04 18.99
CA TRP A 157 -3.61 6.74 18.59
C TRP A 157 -4.54 7.94 18.77
N LYS A 158 -4.40 8.71 19.86
CA LYS A 158 -5.13 9.97 20.04
C LYS A 158 -4.80 10.97 18.94
N LYS A 159 -3.51 11.13 18.63
CA LYS A 159 -3.05 12.01 17.55
C LYS A 159 -3.59 11.57 16.19
N ALA A 160 -3.58 10.27 15.90
CA ALA A 160 -4.16 9.73 14.66
C ALA A 160 -5.65 10.04 14.54
N LYS A 161 -6.40 9.92 15.63
CA LYS A 161 -7.82 10.27 15.67
C LYS A 161 -8.07 11.76 15.41
N GLU A 162 -7.24 12.65 15.96
CA GLU A 162 -7.31 14.09 15.73
C GLU A 162 -7.01 14.45 14.26
N LEU A 163 -6.14 13.68 13.60
CA LEU A 163 -5.82 13.83 12.18
C LEU A 163 -6.93 13.25 11.24
N GLY A 164 -7.99 12.69 11.78
CA GLY A 164 -9.08 12.11 11.00
C GLY A 164 -8.98 10.61 10.75
N GLY A 165 -8.16 9.91 11.55
CA GLY A 165 -8.10 8.45 11.55
C GLY A 165 -9.40 7.83 12.03
N SER A 166 -9.69 6.61 11.57
CA SER A 166 -10.85 5.85 12.03
C SER A 166 -10.70 5.53 13.51
N SER A 167 -11.69 5.95 14.29
CA SER A 167 -11.84 5.47 15.67
C SER A 167 -12.32 4.02 15.62
N ASN A 168 -11.47 3.08 15.87
CA ASN A 168 -11.86 1.75 16.34
C ASN A 168 -11.75 1.67 17.85
#